data_4afd56b93432bb5a3a0d4587c894351b
#
_entry.id   4afd56b93432bb5a3a0d4587c894351b
#
_cell.length_a   1.000
_cell.length_b   1.000
_cell.length_c   1.000
_cell.angle_alpha   90.00
_cell.angle_beta   90.00
_cell.angle_gamma   90.00
#
_symmetry.space_group_name_H-M   'P 1'
#
loop_
_entity.id
_entity.type
_entity.pdbx_description
1 polymer ?
#
loop_
_entity_poly.entity_id
_entity_poly.type
_entity_poly.pdbx_seq_one_letter_code
_entity_poly.pdbx_strand_id
1 'polypeptide(L)'
;MVIEGVREEPIALAVMLIVAEPGREHDVMNSLSVLDEVIEAHMLFGEYDIFAKLTCSDFGSLSTIVVTKIRNIEGIESTKTLTVAPTL
;
A
#
# COMPACT_ATOMS: atom_id res chain seq x y z
N MET A 1 -16.37 25.42 9.99
CA MET A 1 -15.89 24.73 10.27
C MET A 1 -15.53 24.22 10.77
N VAL A 2 -15.67 24.16 10.99
CA VAL A 2 -15.02 23.49 11.57
C VAL A 2 -14.84 22.84 11.34
N ILE A 3 -14.61 22.89 11.22
CA ILE A 3 -14.19 22.19 11.04
C ILE A 3 -14.08 21.50 11.65
N GLU A 4 -14.60 21.53 11.79
CA GLU A 4 -14.36 20.71 12.40
C GLU A 4 -14.01 19.73 12.02
N GLY A 5 -14.15 19.56 12.02
CA GLY A 5 -13.78 18.21 11.73
C GLY A 5 -12.43 18.03 11.22
N VAL A 6 -11.66 18.92 11.42
CA VAL A 6 -10.26 18.88 10.98
C VAL A 6 -9.53 17.82 11.77
N ARG A 7 -8.85 16.93 11.04
CA ARG A 7 -8.04 15.91 11.65
C ARG A 7 -6.71 16.48 12.07
N GLU A 8 -6.34 16.18 13.27
CA GLU A 8 -5.08 16.65 13.81
C GLU A 8 -4.00 15.59 13.73
N GLU A 9 -4.38 14.32 13.75
CA GLU A 9 -3.38 13.26 13.73
C GLU A 9 -2.73 13.14 12.36
N PRO A 10 -1.45 12.87 12.32
CA PRO A 10 -0.80 12.57 11.05
C PRO A 10 -1.37 11.31 10.44
N ILE A 11 -1.45 11.29 9.15
CA ILE A 11 -1.82 10.11 8.38
C ILE A 11 -0.67 9.78 7.47
N ALA A 12 -0.19 8.55 7.58
CA ALA A 12 0.88 8.08 6.72
C ALA A 12 0.26 7.44 5.49
N LEU A 13 0.73 7.85 4.34
CA LEU A 13 0.30 7.31 3.05
C LEU A 13 1.50 6.75 2.32
N ALA A 14 1.32 5.63 1.67
CA ALA A 14 2.35 5.06 0.81
C ALA A 14 1.72 4.49 -0.45
N VAL A 15 2.50 4.52 -1.50
CA VAL A 15 2.16 3.85 -2.76
C VAL A 15 3.16 2.72 -2.94
N MET A 16 2.66 1.54 -3.25
CA MET A 16 3.51 0.42 -3.56
C MET A 16 3.33 0.02 -5.01
N LEU A 17 4.44 -0.20 -5.67
CA LEU A 17 4.48 -0.74 -7.02
C LEU A 17 5.02 -2.16 -6.90
N ILE A 18 4.25 -3.12 -7.38
CA ILE A 18 4.50 -4.52 -7.08
C ILE A 18 4.69 -5.29 -8.38
N VAL A 19 5.73 -6.12 -8.40
CA VAL A 19 5.92 -7.10 -9.46
C VAL A 19 5.50 -8.45 -8.90
N ALA A 20 4.54 -9.08 -9.55
CA ALA A 20 4.07 -10.41 -9.16
C ALA A 20 4.78 -11.46 -9.97
N GLU A 21 4.91 -12.65 -9.39
CA GLU A 21 5.38 -13.80 -10.15
C GLU A 21 4.38 -14.08 -11.27
N PRO A 22 4.87 -14.51 -12.44
CA PRO A 22 3.99 -14.75 -13.57
C PRO A 22 2.84 -15.70 -13.20
N GLY A 23 1.62 -15.27 -13.51
CA GLY A 23 0.44 -16.04 -13.22
C GLY A 23 -0.11 -15.87 -11.82
N ARG A 24 0.58 -15.12 -10.94
CA ARG A 24 0.15 -14.95 -9.56
C ARG A 24 -0.48 -13.58 -9.30
N GLU A 25 -0.73 -12.80 -10.35
CA GLU A 25 -1.21 -11.41 -10.19
C GLU A 25 -2.54 -11.35 -9.44
N HIS A 26 -3.48 -12.22 -9.80
CA HIS A 26 -4.78 -12.23 -9.13
C HIS A 26 -4.69 -12.69 -7.69
N ASP A 27 -3.81 -13.66 -7.42
CA ASP A 27 -3.58 -14.12 -6.05
C ASP A 27 -3.09 -12.97 -5.18
N VAL A 28 -2.15 -12.21 -5.70
CA VAL A 28 -1.59 -11.07 -4.96
C VAL A 28 -2.67 -10.01 -4.73
N MET A 29 -3.46 -9.71 -5.77
CA MET A 29 -4.56 -8.75 -5.62
C MET A 29 -5.53 -9.18 -4.54
N ASN A 30 -5.90 -10.46 -4.51
CA ASN A 30 -6.81 -10.98 -3.50
C ASN A 30 -6.23 -10.84 -2.10
N SER A 31 -4.94 -11.14 -1.94
CA SER A 31 -4.29 -11.00 -0.65
C SER A 31 -4.22 -9.56 -0.19
N LEU A 32 -4.00 -8.63 -1.11
CA LEU A 32 -3.98 -7.21 -0.78
C LEU A 32 -5.37 -6.73 -0.36
N SER A 33 -6.41 -7.22 -1.01
CA SER A 33 -7.76 -6.72 -0.80
C SER A 33 -8.33 -7.03 0.57
N VAL A 34 -7.74 -7.98 1.31
CA VAL A 34 -8.22 -8.30 2.66
C VAL A 34 -7.50 -7.52 3.75
N LEU A 35 -6.51 -6.71 3.38
CA LEU A 35 -5.77 -5.91 4.36
C LEU A 35 -6.45 -4.57 4.53
N ASP A 36 -6.77 -4.25 5.79
CA ASP A 36 -7.47 -2.99 6.09
C ASP A 36 -6.65 -1.77 5.70
N GLU A 37 -5.32 -1.88 5.73
CA GLU A 37 -4.44 -0.76 5.42
C GLU A 37 -4.39 -0.43 3.94
N VAL A 38 -4.80 -1.37 3.09
CA VAL A 38 -4.81 -1.14 1.65
C VAL A 38 -6.14 -0.49 1.27
N ILE A 39 -6.08 0.77 0.86
CA ILE A 39 -7.28 1.53 0.55
C ILE A 39 -7.58 1.55 -0.94
N GLU A 40 -6.64 1.13 -1.76
CA GLU A 40 -6.81 1.15 -3.20
C GLU A 40 -5.79 0.20 -3.81
N ALA A 41 -6.20 -0.58 -4.79
CA ALA A 41 -5.28 -1.46 -5.51
C ALA A 41 -5.79 -1.65 -6.93
N HIS A 42 -4.87 -1.64 -7.89
CA HIS A 42 -5.19 -1.78 -9.31
C HIS A 42 -4.15 -2.62 -9.99
N MET A 43 -4.57 -3.39 -10.98
CA MET A 43 -3.63 -4.07 -11.85
C MET A 43 -3.14 -3.08 -12.90
N LEU A 44 -1.89 -3.24 -13.28
CA LEU A 44 -1.23 -2.33 -14.21
C LEU A 44 -0.70 -3.10 -15.40
N PHE A 45 -0.57 -2.40 -16.51
CA PHE A 45 0.23 -2.86 -17.64
C PHE A 45 1.53 -2.09 -17.63
N GLY A 46 2.65 -2.78 -17.83
CA GLY A 46 3.93 -2.14 -17.94
C GLY A 46 4.95 -2.76 -17.02
N GLU A 47 5.85 -1.93 -16.51
CA GLU A 47 6.98 -2.40 -15.72
C GLU A 47 6.56 -3.03 -14.40
N TYR A 48 5.44 -2.59 -13.84
CA TYR A 48 4.90 -3.12 -12.60
C TYR A 48 3.54 -3.72 -12.86
N ASP A 49 3.18 -4.71 -12.07
CA ASP A 49 1.94 -5.45 -12.25
C ASP A 49 0.79 -4.91 -11.42
N ILE A 50 1.09 -4.34 -10.26
CA ILE A 50 0.06 -3.90 -9.33
C ILE A 50 0.49 -2.60 -8.67
N PHE A 51 -0.47 -1.70 -8.53
CA PHE A 51 -0.38 -0.48 -7.74
C PHE A 51 -1.21 -0.70 -6.49
N ALA A 52 -0.67 -0.37 -5.33
CA ALA A 52 -1.44 -0.40 -4.09
C ALA A 52 -1.19 0.88 -3.31
N LYS A 53 -2.25 1.40 -2.73
CA LYS A 53 -2.17 2.60 -1.89
C LYS A 53 -2.52 2.20 -0.47
N LEU A 54 -1.67 2.57 0.47
CA LEU A 54 -1.80 2.18 1.86
C LEU A 54 -1.90 3.40 2.74
N THR A 55 -2.63 3.24 3.85
CA THR A 55 -2.71 4.29 4.85
C THR A 55 -2.54 3.68 6.23
N CYS A 56 -1.98 4.48 7.12
CA CYS A 56 -1.79 4.08 8.51
C CYS A 56 -1.73 5.34 9.36
N SER A 57 -1.77 5.18 10.67
CA SER A 57 -1.79 6.33 11.57
C SER A 57 -0.47 7.07 11.61
N ASP A 58 0.64 6.36 11.38
CA ASP A 58 1.98 6.99 11.39
C ASP A 58 2.92 6.17 10.53
N PHE A 59 4.08 6.77 10.23
CA PHE A 59 5.05 6.14 9.33
C PHE A 59 5.72 4.92 9.95
N GLY A 60 5.88 4.89 11.27
CA GLY A 60 6.46 3.72 11.92
C GLY A 60 5.58 2.50 11.75
N SER A 61 4.28 2.67 12.00
CA SER A 61 3.31 1.59 11.80
C SER A 61 3.24 1.18 10.33
N LEU A 62 3.30 2.16 9.43
CA LEU A 62 3.26 1.88 8.01
C LEU A 62 4.44 1.01 7.59
N SER A 63 5.65 1.34 8.05
CA SER A 63 6.84 0.55 7.76
C SER A 63 6.68 -0.89 8.24
N THR A 64 6.16 -1.06 9.44
CA THR A 64 5.94 -2.39 10.00
C THR A 64 4.96 -3.20 9.15
N ILE A 65 3.88 -2.57 8.72
CA ILE A 65 2.87 -3.23 7.90
C ILE A 65 3.46 -3.65 6.56
N VAL A 66 4.22 -2.77 5.93
CA VAL A 66 4.86 -3.10 4.65
C VAL A 66 5.76 -4.31 4.81
N VAL A 67 6.60 -4.31 5.85
CA VAL A 67 7.56 -5.39 6.02
C VAL A 67 6.88 -6.69 6.44
N THR A 68 5.92 -6.63 7.36
CA THR A 68 5.36 -7.85 7.95
C THR A 68 4.18 -8.41 7.18
N LYS A 69 3.37 -7.55 6.54
CA LYS A 69 2.16 -8.01 5.88
C LYS A 69 2.29 -8.06 4.37
N ILE A 70 2.80 -6.98 3.77
CA ILE A 70 2.79 -6.88 2.31
C ILE A 70 3.90 -7.72 1.70
N ARG A 71 5.12 -7.55 2.18
CA ARG A 71 6.27 -8.22 1.56
C ARG A 71 6.25 -9.73 1.76
N ASN A 72 5.41 -10.21 2.68
CA ASN A 72 5.28 -11.65 2.92
C ASN A 72 4.14 -12.29 2.13
N ILE A 73 3.45 -11.54 1.30
CA ILE A 73 2.39 -12.10 0.46
C ILE A 73 3.02 -13.00 -0.57
N GLU A 74 2.51 -14.24 -0.66
CA GLU A 74 2.97 -15.18 -1.67
C GLU A 74 2.62 -14.69 -3.05
N GLY A 75 3.54 -14.88 -3.98
CA GLY A 75 3.35 -14.46 -5.36
C GLY A 75 3.95 -13.12 -5.68
N ILE A 76 4.45 -12.40 -4.69
CA ILE A 76 5.16 -11.15 -4.93
C ILE A 76 6.61 -11.45 -5.23
N GLU A 77 7.08 -10.93 -6.36
CA GLU A 77 8.48 -11.07 -6.74
C GLU A 77 9.30 -9.92 -6.19
N SER A 78 8.81 -8.69 -6.31
CA SER A 78 9.51 -7.51 -5.78
C SER A 78 8.51 -6.39 -5.53
N THR A 79 8.92 -5.45 -4.69
CA THR A 79 8.10 -4.30 -4.36
C THR A 79 8.95 -3.03 -4.34
N LYS A 80 8.30 -1.92 -4.65
CA LYS A 80 8.88 -0.61 -4.48
C LYS A 80 7.89 0.22 -3.69
N THR A 81 8.32 0.75 -2.56
CA THR A 81 7.45 1.55 -1.69
C THR A 81 7.85 3.01 -1.79
N LEU A 82 6.86 3.85 -2.05
CA LEU A 82 7.04 5.29 -2.11
C LEU A 82 6.17 5.90 -1.03
N THR A 83 6.81 6.57 -0.08
CA THR A 83 6.07 7.23 1.00
C THR A 83 5.68 8.62 0.54
N VAL A 84 4.43 8.97 0.78
CA VAL A 84 3.92 10.29 0.39
C VAL A 84 4.47 11.31 1.36
N ALA A 85 5.09 12.36 0.82
CA ALA A 85 5.63 13.43 1.65
C ALA A 85 4.50 14.26 2.24
N PRO A 86 4.69 14.79 3.45
CA PRO A 86 3.67 15.65 4.04
C PRO A 86 3.43 16.87 3.17
N THR A 87 2.17 17.30 3.13
CA THR A 87 1.80 18.53 2.42
C THR A 87 2.04 19.71 3.33
N LEU A 88 2.60 20.77 2.78
CA LEU A 88 2.85 21.99 3.53
C LEU A 88 1.67 22.95 3.45
#